data_8067e96acbe1aeed40f6a63cd79ebf1c
#
_entry.id   8067e96acbe1aeed40f6a63cd79ebf1c
#
_cell.length_a   1.000
_cell.length_b   1.000
_cell.length_c   1.000
_cell.angle_alpha   90.00
_cell.angle_beta   90.00
_cell.angle_gamma   90.00
#
_symmetry.space_group_name_H-M   'P 1'
#
loop_
_entity.id
_entity.type
_entity.pdbx_description
1 polymer ?
#
loop_
_entity_poly.entity_id
_entity_poly.type
_entity_poly.pdbx_seq_one_letter_code
_entity_poly.pdbx_strand_id
1 'polypeptide(L)'
;IVDQHAAHERITYEKLRKHEIKTQPLLTPIVIKLRSEDVVAVLTIKDELQSCGLTIDEFGDSAIAIFEKPSDWDLIWDKCFQEIADEVQAYGHSSRLNEKLHLKLANYACHHSVRAGRKLNYAEMDALLRQIEQTERGTECNHGRPVYKIIPISELDEMFERI
;
A
#
# COMPACT_ATOMS: atom_id res chain seq x y z
N ILE A 1 -16.35 -15.66 -3.67
CA ILE A 1 -15.51 -15.02 -4.67
C ILE A 1 -14.81 -13.83 -4.02
N VAL A 2 -13.49 -13.74 -4.13
CA VAL A 2 -12.69 -12.67 -3.54
C VAL A 2 -11.98 -11.91 -4.64
N ASP A 3 -12.02 -10.56 -4.54
CA ASP A 3 -11.14 -9.70 -5.33
C ASP A 3 -9.76 -9.66 -4.65
N GLN A 4 -8.81 -10.38 -5.25
CA GLN A 4 -7.43 -10.49 -4.74
C GLN A 4 -6.77 -9.12 -4.54
N HIS A 5 -7.02 -8.20 -5.47
CA HIS A 5 -6.41 -6.88 -5.45
C HIS A 5 -6.97 -6.04 -4.30
N ALA A 6 -8.29 -5.95 -4.21
CA ALA A 6 -8.97 -5.24 -3.13
C ALA A 6 -8.61 -5.80 -1.74
N ALA A 7 -8.45 -7.13 -1.63
CA ALA A 7 -8.02 -7.77 -0.39
C ALA A 7 -6.60 -7.36 0.03
N HIS A 8 -5.63 -7.42 -0.89
CA HIS A 8 -4.25 -7.01 -0.62
C HIS A 8 -4.15 -5.53 -0.24
N GLU A 9 -4.85 -4.66 -0.97
CA GLU A 9 -4.86 -3.22 -0.70
C GLU A 9 -5.40 -2.93 0.70
N ARG A 10 -6.51 -3.56 1.10
CA ARG A 10 -7.08 -3.40 2.44
C ARG A 10 -6.13 -3.91 3.53
N ILE A 11 -5.57 -5.09 3.36
CA ILE A 11 -4.61 -5.66 4.33
C ILE A 11 -3.41 -4.74 4.51
N THR A 12 -2.85 -4.23 3.40
CA THR A 12 -1.68 -3.34 3.44
C THR A 12 -2.02 -2.01 4.13
N TYR A 13 -3.17 -1.43 3.81
CA TYR A 13 -3.66 -0.20 4.46
C TYR A 13 -3.80 -0.36 5.98
N GLU A 14 -4.42 -1.45 6.43
CA GLU A 14 -4.61 -1.68 7.87
C GLU A 14 -3.27 -1.94 8.60
N LYS A 15 -2.32 -2.62 7.94
CA LYS A 15 -0.96 -2.79 8.49
C LYS A 15 -0.23 -1.44 8.62
N LEU A 16 -0.33 -0.57 7.62
CA LEU A 16 0.22 0.79 7.67
C LEU A 16 -0.39 1.58 8.83
N ARG A 17 -1.71 1.58 8.93
CA ARG A 17 -2.44 2.29 9.98
C ARG A 17 -2.08 1.80 11.39
N LYS A 18 -1.77 0.52 11.55
CA LYS A 18 -1.38 -0.10 12.83
C LYS A 18 0.13 -0.11 13.08
N HIS A 19 0.93 0.44 12.16
CA HIS A 19 2.40 0.38 12.20
C HIS A 19 2.96 -1.06 12.28
N GLU A 20 2.28 -2.03 11.66
CA GLU A 20 2.62 -3.45 11.65
C GLU A 20 3.39 -3.86 10.38
N ILE A 21 4.13 -2.94 9.79
CA ILE A 21 4.93 -3.17 8.59
C ILE A 21 6.31 -3.70 8.96
N LYS A 22 6.67 -4.84 8.39
CA LYS A 22 8.04 -5.36 8.49
C LYS A 22 8.95 -4.61 7.55
N THR A 23 10.03 -4.07 8.06
CA THR A 23 11.00 -3.29 7.30
C THR A 23 12.31 -4.04 7.10
N GLN A 24 13.10 -3.58 6.15
CA GLN A 24 14.48 -4.01 5.94
C GLN A 24 15.38 -2.81 5.64
N PRO A 25 16.54 -2.71 6.29
CA PRO A 25 17.54 -1.73 5.92
C PRO A 25 18.17 -2.09 4.57
N LEU A 26 18.54 -1.07 3.82
CA LEU A 26 19.17 -1.21 2.52
C LEU A 26 20.68 -1.07 2.66
N LEU A 27 21.45 -2.01 2.09
CA LEU A 27 22.91 -1.93 2.02
C LEU A 27 23.37 -0.76 1.15
N THR A 28 22.64 -0.47 0.10
CA THR A 28 22.82 0.69 -0.77
C THR A 28 21.52 1.47 -0.78
N PRO A 29 21.52 2.75 -0.39
CA PRO A 29 20.32 3.57 -0.42
C PRO A 29 19.74 3.70 -1.84
N ILE A 30 18.41 3.78 -1.92
CA ILE A 30 17.74 4.11 -3.18
C ILE A 30 17.66 5.61 -3.27
N VAL A 31 18.35 6.19 -4.26
CA VAL A 31 18.36 7.64 -4.50
C VAL A 31 17.24 8.01 -5.47
N ILE A 32 16.40 8.96 -5.07
CA ILE A 32 15.26 9.46 -5.83
C ILE A 32 15.50 10.92 -6.15
N LYS A 33 15.47 11.25 -7.44
CA LYS A 33 15.61 12.63 -7.91
C LYS A 33 14.23 13.31 -7.88
N LEU A 34 14.20 14.48 -7.25
CA LEU A 34 13.00 15.31 -7.10
C LEU A 34 13.37 16.75 -7.38
N ARG A 35 12.38 17.62 -7.61
CA ARG A 35 12.59 19.07 -7.59
C ARG A 35 12.93 19.51 -6.17
N SER A 36 13.76 20.54 -6.02
CA SER A 36 14.17 21.02 -4.67
C SER A 36 12.98 21.34 -3.76
N GLU A 37 11.90 21.88 -4.30
CA GLU A 37 10.67 22.15 -3.57
C GLU A 37 9.97 20.86 -3.08
N ASP A 38 10.02 19.78 -3.86
CA ASP A 38 9.46 18.47 -3.52
C ASP A 38 10.31 17.78 -2.44
N VAL A 39 11.62 17.91 -2.49
CA VAL A 39 12.54 17.42 -1.43
C VAL A 39 12.15 18.06 -0.09
N VAL A 40 12.01 19.39 -0.07
CA VAL A 40 11.61 20.11 1.15
C VAL A 40 10.26 19.61 1.64
N ALA A 41 9.26 19.49 0.74
CA ALA A 41 7.92 19.00 1.11
C ALA A 41 7.97 17.60 1.72
N VAL A 42 8.66 16.65 1.08
CA VAL A 42 8.77 15.26 1.55
C VAL A 42 9.50 15.17 2.90
N LEU A 43 10.55 15.95 3.11
CA LEU A 43 11.29 15.97 4.37
C LEU A 43 10.46 16.49 5.56
N THR A 44 9.43 17.32 5.30
CA THR A 44 8.52 17.78 6.37
C THR A 44 7.67 16.67 6.98
N ILE A 45 7.50 15.54 6.27
CA ILE A 45 6.72 14.36 6.71
C ILE A 45 7.62 13.13 6.96
N LYS A 46 8.88 13.36 7.28
CA LYS A 46 9.87 12.28 7.51
C LYS A 46 9.41 11.31 8.60
N ASP A 47 8.85 11.82 9.68
CA ASP A 47 8.38 11.01 10.81
C ASP A 47 7.15 10.16 10.43
N GLU A 48 6.23 10.71 9.64
CA GLU A 48 5.08 9.98 9.11
C GLU A 48 5.52 8.86 8.16
N LEU A 49 6.48 9.14 7.28
CA LEU A 49 7.06 8.13 6.39
C LEU A 49 7.78 7.04 7.18
N GLN A 50 8.49 7.40 8.24
CA GLN A 50 9.14 6.44 9.13
C GLN A 50 8.11 5.53 9.82
N SER A 51 6.99 6.08 10.24
CA SER A 51 5.89 5.30 10.81
C SER A 51 5.27 4.30 9.82
N CYS A 52 5.40 4.58 8.53
CA CYS A 52 5.02 3.69 7.43
C CYS A 52 6.14 2.71 7.01
N GLY A 53 7.26 2.70 7.73
CA GLY A 53 8.40 1.82 7.45
C GLY A 53 9.37 2.34 6.38
N LEU A 54 9.35 3.64 6.09
CA LEU A 54 10.23 4.30 5.13
C LEU A 54 11.18 5.25 5.86
N THR A 55 12.44 4.87 6.02
CA THR A 55 13.48 5.76 6.55
C THR A 55 14.16 6.47 5.40
N ILE A 56 13.99 7.78 5.34
CA ILE A 56 14.56 8.64 4.30
C ILE A 56 15.46 9.73 4.88
N ASP A 57 16.34 10.27 4.04
CA ASP A 57 17.06 11.51 4.35
C ASP A 57 17.35 12.30 3.07
N GLU A 58 17.78 13.55 3.27
CA GLU A 58 18.23 14.41 2.20
C GLU A 58 19.48 13.83 1.51
N PHE A 59 19.55 13.93 0.19
CA PHE A 59 20.68 13.52 -0.61
C PHE A 59 21.03 14.58 -1.66
N GLY A 60 21.57 15.71 -1.17
CA GLY A 60 21.78 16.92 -1.97
C GLY A 60 20.50 17.69 -2.26
N ASP A 61 20.61 18.80 -2.97
CA ASP A 61 19.54 19.80 -3.14
C ASP A 61 18.31 19.34 -3.95
N SER A 62 18.46 18.24 -4.68
CA SER A 62 17.44 17.76 -5.64
C SER A 62 17.22 16.24 -5.57
N ALA A 63 17.49 15.63 -4.42
CA ALA A 63 17.26 14.21 -4.22
C ALA A 63 17.02 13.88 -2.74
N ILE A 64 16.35 12.74 -2.53
CA ILE A 64 16.25 12.05 -1.24
C ILE A 64 16.86 10.66 -1.38
N ALA A 65 17.28 10.06 -0.27
CA ALA A 65 17.73 8.68 -0.23
C ALA A 65 16.85 7.87 0.74
N ILE A 66 16.44 6.68 0.32
CA ILE A 66 15.74 5.71 1.17
C ILE A 66 16.80 4.76 1.75
N PHE A 67 16.90 4.67 3.06
CA PHE A 67 17.81 3.79 3.79
C PHE A 67 17.13 2.52 4.32
N GLU A 68 15.82 2.57 4.54
CA GLU A 68 15.01 1.46 5.00
C GLU A 68 13.64 1.51 4.33
N LYS A 69 13.11 0.34 3.96
CA LYS A 69 11.81 0.22 3.32
C LYS A 69 11.06 -1.01 3.82
N PRO A 70 9.73 -1.09 3.62
CA PRO A 70 8.99 -2.34 3.80
C PRO A 70 9.60 -3.49 2.98
N SER A 71 9.76 -4.67 3.62
CA SER A 71 10.56 -5.78 3.08
C SER A 71 10.05 -6.32 1.74
N ASP A 72 8.75 -6.28 1.52
CA ASP A 72 8.07 -6.82 0.36
C ASP A 72 7.66 -5.75 -0.68
N TRP A 73 8.09 -4.48 -0.47
CA TRP A 73 7.80 -3.39 -1.40
C TRP A 73 8.91 -3.23 -2.42
N ASP A 74 8.54 -3.43 -3.68
CA ASP A 74 9.38 -3.14 -4.83
C ASP A 74 8.60 -2.19 -5.75
N LEU A 75 8.75 -0.89 -5.50
CA LEU A 75 7.93 0.17 -6.07
C LEU A 75 8.69 0.97 -7.14
N ILE A 76 7.94 1.68 -7.97
CA ILE A 76 8.47 2.76 -8.80
C ILE A 76 8.58 4.01 -7.90
N TRP A 77 9.70 4.08 -7.17
CA TRP A 77 9.89 5.06 -6.11
C TRP A 77 9.83 6.51 -6.57
N ASP A 78 10.40 6.83 -7.73
CA ASP A 78 10.38 8.20 -8.27
C ASP A 78 8.95 8.72 -8.41
N LYS A 79 8.07 7.91 -9.02
CA LYS A 79 6.66 8.26 -9.18
C LYS A 79 5.93 8.33 -7.84
N CYS A 80 6.20 7.37 -6.94
CA CYS A 80 5.59 7.34 -5.61
C CYS A 80 5.89 8.62 -4.83
N PHE A 81 7.16 9.02 -4.77
CA PHE A 81 7.57 10.21 -4.01
C PHE A 81 7.17 11.52 -4.68
N GLN A 82 7.09 11.57 -6.01
CA GLN A 82 6.51 12.73 -6.70
C GLN A 82 5.05 12.95 -6.28
N GLU A 83 4.25 11.90 -6.29
CA GLU A 83 2.85 12.00 -5.88
C GLU A 83 2.67 12.27 -4.37
N ILE A 84 3.61 11.78 -3.52
CA ILE A 84 3.62 12.13 -2.09
C ILE A 84 3.92 13.62 -1.92
N ALA A 85 4.89 14.17 -2.64
CA ALA A 85 5.20 15.59 -2.59
C ALA A 85 4.00 16.46 -3.00
N ASP A 86 3.29 16.07 -4.06
CA ASP A 86 2.07 16.76 -4.51
C ASP A 86 0.97 16.75 -3.43
N GLU A 87 0.78 15.64 -2.71
CA GLU A 87 -0.19 15.54 -1.61
C GLU A 87 0.23 16.42 -0.41
N VAL A 88 1.51 16.44 -0.07
CA VAL A 88 2.02 17.30 1.02
C VAL A 88 1.80 18.77 0.69
N GLN A 89 2.08 19.19 -0.54
CA GLN A 89 1.85 20.56 -0.99
C GLN A 89 0.36 20.93 -0.99
N ALA A 90 -0.52 19.98 -1.33
CA ALA A 90 -1.97 20.22 -1.38
C ALA A 90 -2.64 20.27 0.00
N TYR A 91 -2.22 19.44 0.95
CA TYR A 91 -2.91 19.24 2.23
C TYR A 91 -2.14 19.73 3.45
N GLY A 92 -0.84 20.04 3.32
CA GLY A 92 0.03 20.41 4.45
C GLY A 92 0.06 19.33 5.55
N HIS A 93 0.34 19.72 6.79
CA HIS A 93 0.39 18.82 7.96
C HIS A 93 -1.00 18.59 8.59
N SER A 94 -2.00 18.19 7.83
CA SER A 94 -3.33 17.91 8.37
C SER A 94 -3.48 16.42 8.72
N SER A 95 -4.42 16.08 9.61
CA SER A 95 -4.79 14.68 9.90
C SER A 95 -5.24 13.91 8.65
N ARG A 96 -5.71 14.64 7.63
CA ARG A 96 -6.06 14.09 6.32
C ARG A 96 -4.84 13.64 5.51
N LEU A 97 -3.65 14.25 5.76
CA LEU A 97 -2.43 13.86 5.07
C LEU A 97 -2.03 12.42 5.43
N ASN A 98 -2.06 12.05 6.71
CA ASN A 98 -1.70 10.69 7.13
C ASN A 98 -2.62 9.63 6.52
N GLU A 99 -3.93 9.89 6.51
CA GLU A 99 -4.89 8.99 5.85
C GLU A 99 -4.61 8.86 4.35
N LYS A 100 -4.37 9.97 3.66
CA LYS A 100 -4.01 10.02 2.25
C LYS A 100 -2.69 9.31 1.96
N LEU A 101 -1.69 9.51 2.82
CA LEU A 101 -0.39 8.84 2.72
C LEU A 101 -0.54 7.32 2.83
N HIS A 102 -1.28 6.83 3.83
CA HIS A 102 -1.54 5.39 3.98
C HIS A 102 -2.27 4.80 2.77
N LEU A 103 -3.30 5.49 2.27
CA LEU A 103 -4.04 5.08 1.07
C LEU A 103 -3.13 5.01 -0.16
N LYS A 104 -2.31 6.04 -0.36
CA LYS A 104 -1.39 6.12 -1.49
C LYS A 104 -0.32 5.03 -1.42
N LEU A 105 0.31 4.84 -0.28
CA LEU A 105 1.32 3.80 -0.08
C LEU A 105 0.73 2.40 -0.23
N ALA A 106 -0.48 2.13 0.30
CA ALA A 106 -1.17 0.85 0.11
C ALA A 106 -1.48 0.58 -1.37
N ASN A 107 -1.94 1.60 -2.09
CA ASN A 107 -2.19 1.51 -3.53
C ASN A 107 -0.89 1.20 -4.30
N TYR A 108 0.20 1.93 -4.03
CA TYR A 108 1.49 1.67 -4.67
C TYR A 108 2.02 0.27 -4.38
N ALA A 109 1.94 -0.18 -3.12
CA ALA A 109 2.38 -1.52 -2.74
C ALA A 109 1.63 -2.63 -3.50
N CYS A 110 0.35 -2.41 -3.83
CA CYS A 110 -0.47 -3.37 -4.56
C CYS A 110 -0.32 -3.28 -6.08
N HIS A 111 -0.33 -2.07 -6.64
CA HIS A 111 -0.33 -1.87 -8.10
C HIS A 111 1.04 -1.92 -8.75
N HIS A 112 2.07 -1.50 -8.04
CA HIS A 112 3.43 -1.34 -8.57
C HIS A 112 4.44 -2.32 -7.99
N SER A 113 3.97 -3.31 -7.23
CA SER A 113 4.79 -4.43 -6.82
C SER A 113 5.05 -5.34 -8.04
N VAL A 114 6.25 -5.92 -8.11
CA VAL A 114 6.61 -6.96 -9.12
C VAL A 114 5.62 -8.12 -9.12
N ARG A 115 4.81 -8.26 -8.07
CA ARG A 115 3.76 -9.27 -7.92
C ARG A 115 2.38 -8.83 -8.41
N ALA A 116 2.23 -7.59 -8.86
CA ALA A 116 0.94 -7.10 -9.38
C ALA A 116 0.50 -7.94 -10.59
N GLY A 117 -0.71 -8.45 -10.54
CA GLY A 117 -1.27 -9.31 -11.61
C GLY A 117 -0.78 -10.76 -11.64
N ARG A 118 0.08 -11.20 -10.71
CA ARG A 118 0.48 -12.61 -10.60
C ARG A 118 -0.68 -13.48 -10.13
N LYS A 119 -0.86 -14.63 -10.78
CA LYS A 119 -1.79 -15.66 -10.29
C LYS A 119 -1.25 -16.26 -8.99
N LEU A 120 -2.09 -16.29 -7.96
CA LEU A 120 -1.78 -16.96 -6.70
C LEU A 120 -1.91 -18.48 -6.86
N ASN A 121 -1.06 -19.23 -6.16
CA ASN A 121 -1.28 -20.66 -5.96
C ASN A 121 -2.29 -20.89 -4.82
N TYR A 122 -2.75 -22.12 -4.62
CA TYR A 122 -3.78 -22.44 -3.62
C TYR A 122 -3.38 -22.06 -2.19
N ALA A 123 -2.13 -22.28 -1.81
CA ALA A 123 -1.63 -21.94 -0.47
C ALA A 123 -1.61 -20.42 -0.25
N GLU A 124 -1.24 -19.64 -1.28
CA GLU A 124 -1.28 -18.18 -1.26
C GLU A 124 -2.71 -17.64 -1.22
N MET A 125 -3.64 -18.28 -1.95
CA MET A 125 -5.07 -17.93 -1.89
C MET A 125 -5.65 -18.15 -0.49
N ASP A 126 -5.35 -19.32 0.13
CA ASP A 126 -5.81 -19.62 1.48
C ASP A 126 -5.20 -18.66 2.51
N ALA A 127 -3.90 -18.36 2.40
CA ALA A 127 -3.23 -17.39 3.27
C ALA A 127 -3.87 -15.99 3.15
N LEU A 128 -4.21 -15.55 1.93
CA LEU A 128 -4.89 -14.28 1.70
C LEU A 128 -6.28 -14.25 2.35
N LEU A 129 -7.05 -15.34 2.23
CA LEU A 129 -8.36 -15.49 2.85
C LEU A 129 -8.25 -15.39 4.38
N ARG A 130 -7.30 -16.12 5.00
CA ARG A 130 -7.09 -16.05 6.45
C ARG A 130 -6.66 -14.66 6.90
N GLN A 131 -5.85 -13.97 6.13
CA GLN A 131 -5.44 -12.60 6.45
C GLN A 131 -6.62 -11.63 6.38
N ILE A 132 -7.43 -11.67 5.33
CA ILE A 132 -8.55 -10.73 5.18
C ILE A 132 -9.64 -10.97 6.22
N GLU A 133 -9.87 -12.22 6.65
CA GLU A 133 -10.80 -12.57 7.74
C GLU A 133 -10.38 -11.95 9.08
N GLN A 134 -9.07 -11.80 9.31
CA GLN A 134 -8.50 -11.20 10.53
C GLN A 134 -8.30 -9.69 10.42
N THR A 135 -8.46 -9.15 9.21
CA THR A 135 -8.23 -7.73 8.96
C THR A 135 -9.45 -6.90 9.34
N GLU A 136 -9.23 -5.83 10.10
CA GLU A 136 -10.28 -4.87 10.42
C GLU A 136 -10.90 -4.31 9.13
N ARG A 137 -12.24 -4.27 9.07
CA ARG A 137 -12.97 -3.87 7.86
C ARG A 137 -12.62 -4.67 6.60
N GLY A 138 -12.18 -5.93 6.74
CA GLY A 138 -11.80 -6.81 5.63
C GLY A 138 -12.90 -7.08 4.61
N THR A 139 -14.15 -6.74 4.91
CA THR A 139 -15.31 -6.88 4.00
C THR A 139 -15.35 -5.82 2.90
N GLU A 140 -14.69 -4.67 3.11
CA GLU A 140 -14.73 -3.52 2.21
C GLU A 140 -13.31 -3.06 1.83
N CYS A 141 -13.11 -2.68 0.57
CA CYS A 141 -11.86 -2.05 0.14
C CYS A 141 -11.80 -0.58 0.63
N ASN A 142 -10.65 0.07 0.42
CA ASN A 142 -10.44 1.46 0.84
C ASN A 142 -11.38 2.47 0.14
N HIS A 143 -12.05 2.05 -0.94
CA HIS A 143 -13.02 2.84 -1.70
C HIS A 143 -14.48 2.46 -1.39
N GLY A 144 -14.73 1.65 -0.35
CA GLY A 144 -16.07 1.22 0.05
C GLY A 144 -16.72 0.14 -0.83
N ARG A 145 -15.95 -0.52 -1.71
CA ARG A 145 -16.45 -1.65 -2.51
C ARG A 145 -16.25 -2.96 -1.76
N PRO A 146 -17.15 -3.96 -1.93
CA PRO A 146 -16.97 -5.27 -1.32
C PRO A 146 -15.67 -5.93 -1.78
N VAL A 147 -14.89 -6.44 -0.82
CA VAL A 147 -13.67 -7.23 -1.09
C VAL A 147 -14.02 -8.65 -1.53
N TYR A 148 -15.12 -9.20 -1.01
CA TYR A 148 -15.60 -10.52 -1.38
C TYR A 148 -17.13 -10.59 -1.42
N LYS A 149 -17.63 -11.59 -2.13
CA LYS A 149 -19.05 -11.97 -2.15
C LYS A 149 -19.18 -13.46 -1.83
N ILE A 150 -20.14 -13.78 -0.98
CA ILE A 150 -20.54 -15.17 -0.69
C ILE A 150 -21.69 -15.51 -1.65
N ILE A 151 -21.52 -16.59 -2.40
CA ILE A 151 -22.55 -17.15 -3.28
C ILE A 151 -22.92 -18.51 -2.71
N PRO A 152 -24.14 -18.70 -2.20
CA PRO A 152 -24.61 -20.01 -1.74
C PRO A 152 -24.59 -21.03 -2.87
N ILE A 153 -24.38 -22.32 -2.54
CA ILE A 153 -24.39 -23.40 -3.54
C ILE A 153 -25.75 -23.48 -4.23
N SER A 154 -26.84 -23.24 -3.52
CA SER A 154 -28.19 -23.20 -4.10
C SER A 154 -28.32 -22.15 -5.20
N GLU A 155 -27.74 -20.98 -5.04
CA GLU A 155 -27.72 -19.93 -6.07
C GLU A 155 -26.89 -20.35 -7.30
N LEU A 156 -25.79 -21.07 -7.08
CA LEU A 156 -25.02 -21.66 -8.19
C LEU A 156 -25.81 -22.75 -8.92
N ASP A 157 -26.53 -23.60 -8.19
CA ASP A 157 -27.36 -24.64 -8.79
C ASP A 157 -28.48 -24.04 -9.63
N GLU A 158 -29.13 -22.96 -9.15
CA GLU A 158 -30.13 -22.19 -9.91
C GLU A 158 -29.53 -21.60 -11.20
N MET A 159 -28.32 -21.01 -11.15
CA MET A 159 -27.63 -20.46 -12.33
C MET A 159 -27.38 -21.50 -13.43
N PHE A 160 -27.24 -22.78 -13.05
CA PHE A 160 -27.02 -23.91 -13.96
C PHE A 160 -28.25 -24.76 -14.19
N GLU A 161 -29.45 -24.32 -13.78
CA GLU A 161 -30.74 -25.02 -13.92
C GLU A 161 -30.70 -26.47 -13.37
N ARG A 162 -29.96 -26.65 -12.25
CA ARG A 162 -29.76 -27.97 -11.61
C ARG A 162 -30.79 -28.30 -10.49
N ILE A 163 -31.89 -27.62 -10.45
CA ILE A 163 -33.01 -27.86 -9.49
C ILE A 163 -34.12 -28.57 -10.20
#